data_e0ea08e88e8870227884627a75103674
#
_entry.id   e0ea08e88e8870227884627a75103674
#
_cell.length_a   1.000
_cell.length_b   1.000
_cell.length_c   1.000
_cell.angle_alpha   90.00
_cell.angle_beta   90.00
_cell.angle_gamma   90.00
#
_symmetry.space_group_name_H-M   'P 1'
#
loop_
_entity.id
_entity.type
_entity.pdbx_description
1 polymer ?
#
loop_
_entity_poly.entity_id
_entity_poly.type
_entity_poly.pdbx_seq_one_letter_code
_entity_poly.pdbx_strand_id
1 'polypeptide(L)'
;MPSRAAAFGGAARPFVDSPVMVIPRPRTFRRLAGLALFLLGSFGCAAGRDEASAPPAAGFEPTPTRGYLLISIDTLRADRIGAWGYEKGTTPFLDTLAARGTLFERAIAQIPATLQSHLSIFTGLYPREHGVMHPIYVLAPEIPLVSELFHDAGFRTAGFTEGGYMKGYHGFQRGYEVWSDENPTAETDVERTFARGLDFLRGLAPDERFLLFMHTYAVHDPYDPPAAHRERFWPGPPPAGAFPPTGPELARVNEREIVPDPEVVTWLSALYDGSIHYVDSVLASLFAELERTGLLAETTVILFSDHGEEFFEHGRLSHTQTYHELLHVPLLLLHPAQREPLRIRSLVEGIDIAPTLLDLAGLPAPPMSGRSLVPLLRAPGAAGSDRAFAEGVSRAGGVSRVRYRATGHELLQLIHTRPEADRDGAWITRRLVFDTSGKQLAFDAVGFPGERSLAVTIDGRDAPALWLGGGWQRLSLDLGGPGPHRVALEADSCQSPLELGLGDDARCFSFKIAGFSPERWELFDLAADPHGRHDLSRRRSTDTRALRNELRAIVHTPRAAGSPGEFPDEQIQALRALGYLR
;
A
#
# COMPACT_ATOMS: atom_id res chain seq x y z
N MET A 1 39.97 -16.09 -48.23
CA MET A 1 40.34 -15.01 -49.15
C MET A 1 39.39 -13.87 -48.94
N PRO A 2 39.86 -12.62 -49.10
CA PRO A 2 39.96 -11.74 -47.92
C PRO A 2 39.10 -10.47 -48.02
N SER A 3 38.92 -9.89 -46.84
CA SER A 3 38.95 -8.44 -46.53
C SER A 3 38.14 -7.41 -47.33
N ARG A 4 37.40 -6.62 -46.58
CA ARG A 4 37.56 -5.15 -46.66
C ARG A 4 37.01 -4.48 -45.40
N ALA A 5 37.93 -3.95 -44.60
CA ALA A 5 37.66 -2.95 -43.58
C ALA A 5 37.34 -1.62 -44.28
N ALA A 6 36.41 -0.87 -43.75
CA ALA A 6 36.26 0.55 -44.02
C ALA A 6 36.14 1.29 -42.70
N ALA A 7 37.20 1.99 -42.37
CA ALA A 7 37.25 2.94 -41.28
C ALA A 7 36.49 4.22 -41.70
N PHE A 8 35.64 4.74 -40.81
CA PHE A 8 35.21 6.13 -40.86
C PHE A 8 35.53 6.78 -39.52
N GLY A 9 36.54 7.64 -39.58
CA GLY A 9 36.82 8.61 -38.55
C GLY A 9 35.77 9.73 -38.61
N GLY A 10 35.23 10.08 -37.47
CA GLY A 10 34.31 11.19 -37.28
C GLY A 10 34.77 12.01 -36.08
N ALA A 11 35.19 13.22 -36.37
CA ALA A 11 35.82 14.20 -35.49
C ALA A 11 34.88 14.65 -34.36
N ALA A 12 35.45 14.79 -33.18
CA ALA A 12 34.88 15.47 -32.03
C ALA A 12 34.58 16.94 -32.34
N ARG A 13 33.39 17.42 -32.05
CA ARG A 13 33.06 18.85 -31.99
C ARG A 13 33.06 19.31 -30.54
N PRO A 14 33.60 20.52 -30.27
CA PRO A 14 33.67 21.04 -28.90
C PRO A 14 32.30 21.55 -28.41
N PHE A 15 32.08 21.37 -27.11
CA PHE A 15 30.99 21.96 -26.33
C PHE A 15 31.07 23.50 -26.44
N VAL A 16 29.92 24.10 -26.78
CA VAL A 16 29.71 25.55 -26.72
C VAL A 16 29.01 25.85 -25.40
N ASP A 17 29.69 26.61 -24.55
CA ASP A 17 29.14 27.18 -23.31
C ASP A 17 27.99 28.13 -23.64
N SER A 18 26.83 27.91 -23.03
CA SER A 18 25.71 28.85 -23.03
C SER A 18 25.76 29.72 -21.77
N PRO A 19 25.57 31.03 -21.88
CA PRO A 19 25.79 31.95 -20.76
C PRO A 19 24.61 31.89 -19.75
N VAL A 20 25.01 31.87 -18.46
CA VAL A 20 24.12 32.03 -17.31
C VAL A 20 23.58 33.47 -17.29
N MET A 21 22.26 33.61 -17.39
CA MET A 21 21.59 34.88 -17.26
C MET A 21 21.43 35.24 -15.76
N VAL A 22 22.21 36.23 -15.33
CA VAL A 22 22.12 36.82 -13.97
C VAL A 22 21.01 37.85 -13.96
N ILE A 23 19.96 37.62 -13.16
CA ILE A 23 18.89 38.60 -12.90
C ILE A 23 19.32 39.48 -11.72
N PRO A 24 19.37 40.83 -11.84
CA PRO A 24 19.75 41.71 -10.73
C PRO A 24 18.57 41.92 -9.76
N ARG A 25 18.91 41.92 -8.47
CA ARG A 25 18.01 42.26 -7.37
C ARG A 25 17.62 43.76 -7.40
N PRO A 26 16.37 44.16 -7.12
CA PRO A 26 16.03 45.57 -6.98
C PRO A 26 16.51 46.13 -5.63
N ARG A 27 17.13 47.29 -5.71
CA ARG A 27 17.60 48.10 -4.58
C ARG A 27 16.43 48.82 -3.91
N THR A 28 16.44 48.79 -2.61
CA THR A 28 15.64 49.60 -1.68
C THR A 28 15.69 51.11 -1.98
N PHE A 29 14.52 51.77 -2.10
CA PHE A 29 14.39 53.22 -1.95
C PHE A 29 13.66 53.56 -0.67
N ARG A 30 14.29 54.46 0.09
CA ARG A 30 13.81 55.01 1.38
C ARG A 30 13.21 56.38 1.16
N ARG A 31 12.07 56.62 1.75
CA ARG A 31 11.49 57.86 2.32
C ARG A 31 11.19 59.06 1.38
N LEU A 32 9.93 59.49 1.44
CA LEU A 32 9.60 60.86 1.81
C LEU A 32 8.11 60.93 2.24
N ALA A 33 7.92 61.60 3.38
CA ALA A 33 6.62 61.84 4.00
C ALA A 33 5.89 63.01 3.31
N GLY A 34 4.58 62.94 3.17
CA GLY A 34 3.72 64.00 2.73
C GLY A 34 2.33 63.82 3.32
N LEU A 35 2.03 64.69 4.25
CA LEU A 35 0.78 64.85 5.00
C LEU A 35 -0.31 65.43 4.09
N ALA A 36 -1.49 64.80 3.98
CA ALA A 36 -2.74 65.48 3.62
C ALA A 36 -3.93 64.76 4.27
N LEU A 37 -4.64 65.51 5.05
CA LEU A 37 -5.85 65.21 5.83
C LEU A 37 -7.11 65.38 4.98
N PHE A 38 -8.21 64.72 5.36
CA PHE A 38 -9.64 64.84 5.03
C PHE A 38 -10.20 63.96 3.89
N LEU A 39 -11.09 63.06 4.18
CA LEU A 39 -12.52 63.13 4.48
C LEU A 39 -13.12 61.72 4.66
N LEU A 40 -14.03 61.64 5.60
CA LEU A 40 -14.90 60.51 5.94
C LEU A 40 -15.59 59.84 4.74
N GLY A 41 -15.45 58.56 4.64
CA GLY A 41 -16.28 57.68 3.83
C GLY A 41 -16.31 56.29 4.49
N SER A 42 -17.40 56.04 5.19
CA SER A 42 -17.68 54.74 5.81
C SER A 42 -17.80 53.67 4.73
N PHE A 43 -16.77 52.86 4.55
CA PHE A 43 -16.91 51.58 3.88
C PHE A 43 -16.45 50.49 4.85
N GLY A 44 -17.39 49.58 5.09
CA GLY A 44 -17.26 48.51 6.05
C GLY A 44 -16.01 47.66 5.82
N CYS A 45 -15.37 47.30 6.90
CA CYS A 45 -14.48 46.19 6.97
C CYS A 45 -15.19 44.95 6.39
N ALA A 46 -14.73 44.49 5.23
CA ALA A 46 -14.95 43.12 4.85
C ALA A 46 -14.15 42.29 5.86
N ALA A 47 -14.80 41.94 6.96
CA ALA A 47 -14.36 40.84 7.81
C ALA A 47 -14.18 39.65 6.90
N GLY A 48 -12.97 39.08 6.91
CA GLY A 48 -12.76 37.73 6.35
C GLY A 48 -13.90 36.86 6.87
N ARG A 49 -14.66 36.32 5.97
CA ARG A 49 -15.56 35.22 6.32
C ARG A 49 -14.65 34.15 6.85
N ASP A 50 -14.55 34.02 8.17
CA ASP A 50 -14.34 32.71 8.75
C ASP A 50 -15.39 31.83 8.10
N GLU A 51 -14.96 30.85 7.31
CA GLU A 51 -15.81 29.73 6.96
C GLU A 51 -16.21 29.10 8.31
N ALA A 52 -17.36 29.55 8.82
CA ALA A 52 -18.00 28.89 9.94
C ALA A 52 -18.17 27.43 9.47
N SER A 53 -17.32 26.55 9.98
CA SER A 53 -17.42 25.13 9.73
C SER A 53 -18.86 24.75 10.01
N ALA A 54 -19.54 24.22 9.00
CA ALA A 54 -20.88 23.68 9.17
C ALA A 54 -20.84 22.77 10.41
N PRO A 55 -21.89 22.78 11.25
CA PRO A 55 -21.93 21.90 12.40
C PRO A 55 -21.67 20.47 11.91
N PRO A 56 -20.89 19.67 12.66
CA PRO A 56 -20.61 18.31 12.25
C PRO A 56 -21.92 17.60 11.95
N ALA A 57 -22.00 16.87 10.83
CA ALA A 57 -23.17 16.11 10.46
C ALA A 57 -23.60 15.24 11.65
N ALA A 58 -24.91 15.21 11.94
CA ALA A 58 -25.41 14.37 13.00
C ALA A 58 -25.18 12.90 12.60
N GLY A 59 -24.61 12.11 13.50
CA GLY A 59 -24.50 10.68 13.33
C GLY A 59 -25.88 10.02 13.32
N PHE A 60 -25.90 8.74 13.06
CA PHE A 60 -27.11 7.93 13.12
C PHE A 60 -26.92 6.72 14.05
N GLU A 61 -28.03 6.16 14.55
CA GLU A 61 -28.01 4.92 15.33
C GLU A 61 -28.21 3.73 14.38
N PRO A 62 -27.16 2.96 14.11
CA PRO A 62 -27.30 1.78 13.28
C PRO A 62 -28.08 0.68 14.04
N THR A 63 -28.95 -0.01 13.32
CA THR A 63 -29.70 -1.16 13.83
C THR A 63 -29.35 -2.39 13.02
N PRO A 64 -29.41 -3.60 13.60
CA PRO A 64 -29.17 -4.82 12.83
C PRO A 64 -30.04 -4.89 11.57
N THR A 65 -29.43 -5.25 10.46
CA THR A 65 -30.10 -5.40 9.16
C THR A 65 -30.32 -6.88 8.83
N ARG A 66 -31.20 -7.16 7.87
CA ARG A 66 -31.42 -8.51 7.37
C ARG A 66 -30.17 -9.05 6.65
N GLY A 67 -29.51 -8.19 5.88
CA GLY A 67 -28.36 -8.55 5.07
C GLY A 67 -27.11 -7.73 5.35
N TYR A 68 -25.97 -8.35 5.12
CA TYR A 68 -24.64 -7.75 5.13
C TYR A 68 -23.95 -8.12 3.83
N LEU A 69 -23.63 -7.11 3.02
CA LEU A 69 -22.95 -7.24 1.74
C LEU A 69 -21.57 -6.61 1.83
N LEU A 70 -20.54 -7.42 1.62
CA LEU A 70 -19.16 -7.03 1.55
C LEU A 70 -18.71 -7.06 0.10
N ILE A 71 -18.21 -5.94 -0.41
CA ILE A 71 -17.65 -5.83 -1.76
C ILE A 71 -16.20 -5.39 -1.64
N SER A 72 -15.28 -6.24 -2.08
CA SER A 72 -13.85 -5.94 -2.17
C SER A 72 -13.44 -5.78 -3.63
N ILE A 73 -12.79 -4.66 -3.93
CA ILE A 73 -12.19 -4.38 -5.24
C ILE A 73 -10.68 -4.37 -5.04
N ASP A 74 -10.02 -5.39 -5.57
CA ASP A 74 -8.57 -5.57 -5.42
C ASP A 74 -7.79 -4.39 -5.98
N THR A 75 -6.73 -3.99 -5.30
CA THR A 75 -5.80 -2.92 -5.67
C THR A 75 -6.41 -1.53 -5.88
N LEU A 76 -7.67 -1.28 -5.49
CA LEU A 76 -8.31 0.02 -5.72
C LEU A 76 -7.77 1.10 -4.77
N ARG A 77 -7.10 2.10 -5.34
CA ARG A 77 -6.58 3.27 -4.60
C ARG A 77 -7.69 4.26 -4.28
N ALA A 78 -7.69 4.81 -3.06
CA ALA A 78 -8.63 5.86 -2.68
C ALA A 78 -8.44 7.14 -3.53
N ASP A 79 -7.19 7.53 -3.82
CA ASP A 79 -6.86 8.72 -4.61
C ASP A 79 -7.19 8.61 -6.12
N ARG A 80 -7.85 7.52 -6.55
CA ARG A 80 -8.36 7.32 -7.92
C ARG A 80 -9.89 7.38 -7.99
N ILE A 81 -10.56 7.74 -6.90
CA ILE A 81 -12.01 7.83 -6.77
C ILE A 81 -12.44 9.28 -6.63
N GLY A 82 -13.48 9.71 -7.37
CA GLY A 82 -13.97 11.09 -7.36
C GLY A 82 -14.37 11.58 -5.98
N ALA A 83 -15.03 10.75 -5.17
CA ALA A 83 -15.43 11.08 -3.80
C ALA A 83 -14.24 11.36 -2.85
N TRP A 84 -13.03 10.89 -3.17
CA TRP A 84 -11.77 11.21 -2.49
C TRP A 84 -10.95 12.31 -3.20
N GLY A 85 -11.50 12.95 -4.26
CA GLY A 85 -10.91 14.12 -4.91
C GLY A 85 -10.25 13.86 -6.27
N TYR A 86 -10.44 12.69 -6.88
CA TYR A 86 -9.92 12.42 -8.22
C TYR A 86 -10.81 13.02 -9.30
N GLU A 87 -10.25 13.90 -10.14
CA GLU A 87 -11.04 14.71 -11.08
C GLU A 87 -11.27 14.04 -12.46
N LYS A 88 -10.65 12.89 -12.75
CA LYS A 88 -10.75 12.27 -14.08
C LYS A 88 -12.06 11.51 -14.34
N GLY A 89 -12.97 11.44 -13.37
CA GLY A 89 -14.30 10.81 -13.53
C GLY A 89 -14.22 9.29 -13.74
N THR A 90 -13.40 8.61 -12.97
CA THR A 90 -13.26 7.15 -12.97
C THR A 90 -14.44 6.45 -12.29
N THR A 91 -15.14 7.11 -11.37
CA THR A 91 -16.10 6.48 -10.45
C THR A 91 -17.42 7.25 -10.33
N PRO A 92 -18.11 7.59 -11.43
CA PRO A 92 -19.34 8.37 -11.36
C PRO A 92 -20.43 7.72 -10.51
N PHE A 93 -20.50 6.37 -10.45
CA PHE A 93 -21.47 5.67 -9.64
C PHE A 93 -21.06 5.60 -8.15
N LEU A 94 -19.81 5.23 -7.84
CA LEU A 94 -19.30 5.22 -6.46
C LEU A 94 -19.42 6.60 -5.81
N ASP A 95 -19.25 7.68 -6.57
CA ASP A 95 -19.42 9.05 -6.09
C ASP A 95 -20.88 9.30 -5.64
N THR A 96 -21.86 8.71 -6.34
CA THR A 96 -23.27 8.77 -5.92
C THR A 96 -23.53 7.94 -4.65
N LEU A 97 -22.85 6.81 -4.47
CA LEU A 97 -22.94 6.02 -3.24
C LEU A 97 -22.31 6.79 -2.06
N ALA A 98 -21.16 7.40 -2.26
CA ALA A 98 -20.50 8.22 -1.25
C ALA A 98 -21.34 9.44 -0.84
N ALA A 99 -22.11 10.00 -1.75
CA ALA A 99 -23.03 11.10 -1.50
C ALA A 99 -24.28 10.72 -0.66
N ARG A 100 -24.50 9.42 -0.39
CA ARG A 100 -25.62 8.92 0.44
C ARG A 100 -25.18 7.96 1.55
N GLY A 101 -23.90 7.65 1.62
CA GLY A 101 -23.30 6.73 2.59
C GLY A 101 -22.35 7.41 3.57
N THR A 102 -21.66 6.59 4.34
CA THR A 102 -20.54 6.99 5.20
C THR A 102 -19.24 6.73 4.49
N LEU A 103 -18.51 7.78 4.17
CA LEU A 103 -17.18 7.73 3.58
C LEU A 103 -16.14 7.91 4.67
N PHE A 104 -15.21 6.96 4.78
CA PHE A 104 -14.04 7.06 5.65
C PHE A 104 -12.88 7.65 4.84
N GLU A 105 -12.51 8.89 5.13
CA GLU A 105 -11.51 9.61 4.31
C GLU A 105 -10.11 9.01 4.40
N ARG A 106 -9.81 8.28 5.48
CA ARG A 106 -8.46 7.81 5.80
C ARG A 106 -8.48 6.36 6.29
N ALA A 107 -8.79 5.42 5.40
CA ALA A 107 -8.72 4.00 5.69
C ALA A 107 -7.36 3.44 5.24
N ILE A 108 -6.70 2.68 6.12
CA ILE A 108 -5.36 2.14 5.89
C ILE A 108 -5.40 0.62 5.86
N ALA A 109 -4.91 0.05 4.77
CA ALA A 109 -4.68 -1.38 4.63
C ALA A 109 -3.49 -1.84 5.50
N GLN A 110 -3.55 -3.06 6.02
CA GLN A 110 -2.51 -3.58 6.91
C GLN A 110 -1.29 -4.12 6.17
N ILE A 111 -1.45 -4.43 4.88
CA ILE A 111 -0.38 -4.99 4.04
C ILE A 111 -0.79 -4.88 2.56
N PRO A 112 0.12 -4.53 1.63
CA PRO A 112 -0.17 -4.50 0.19
C PRO A 112 -0.02 -5.91 -0.40
N ALA A 113 -0.91 -6.82 -0.01
CA ALA A 113 -0.92 -8.21 -0.47
C ALA A 113 -2.28 -8.84 -0.18
N THR A 114 -2.94 -9.32 -1.21
CA THR A 114 -4.34 -9.78 -1.22
C THR A 114 -4.66 -10.79 -0.13
N LEU A 115 -3.90 -11.90 -0.05
CA LEU A 115 -4.11 -12.97 0.93
C LEU A 115 -4.07 -12.44 2.36
N GLN A 116 -3.00 -11.76 2.70
CA GLN A 116 -2.75 -11.31 4.07
C GLN A 116 -3.69 -10.19 4.48
N SER A 117 -3.99 -9.27 3.56
CA SER A 117 -4.88 -8.16 3.83
C SER A 117 -6.32 -8.63 4.06
N HIS A 118 -6.85 -9.52 3.22
CA HIS A 118 -8.19 -10.06 3.41
C HIS A 118 -8.30 -10.90 4.70
N LEU A 119 -7.28 -11.70 5.03
CA LEU A 119 -7.26 -12.40 6.32
C LEU A 119 -7.25 -11.43 7.50
N SER A 120 -6.52 -10.32 7.40
CA SER A 120 -6.56 -9.26 8.40
C SER A 120 -7.96 -8.65 8.53
N ILE A 121 -8.61 -8.33 7.39
CA ILE A 121 -9.97 -7.79 7.34
C ILE A 121 -11.00 -8.76 7.96
N PHE A 122 -10.91 -10.06 7.68
CA PHE A 122 -11.89 -11.05 8.13
C PHE A 122 -11.66 -11.57 9.55
N THR A 123 -10.45 -11.41 10.09
CA THR A 123 -10.13 -11.80 11.47
C THR A 123 -10.10 -10.63 12.44
N GLY A 124 -10.00 -9.38 11.95
CA GLY A 124 -9.76 -8.21 12.78
C GLY A 124 -8.36 -8.20 13.43
N LEU A 125 -7.39 -8.94 12.85
CA LEU A 125 -6.04 -9.12 13.38
C LEU A 125 -4.99 -8.57 12.40
N TYR A 126 -3.87 -8.09 12.92
CA TYR A 126 -2.73 -7.74 12.09
C TYR A 126 -2.09 -8.98 11.45
N PRO A 127 -1.39 -8.85 10.30
CA PRO A 127 -0.75 -9.98 9.61
C PRO A 127 0.13 -10.82 10.52
N ARG A 128 0.88 -10.20 11.44
CA ARG A 128 1.70 -10.90 12.43
C ARG A 128 0.90 -11.70 13.45
N GLU A 129 -0.32 -11.26 13.78
CA GLU A 129 -1.17 -11.90 14.78
C GLU A 129 -1.86 -13.13 14.22
N HIS A 130 -2.38 -13.05 12.98
CA HIS A 130 -2.94 -14.23 12.32
C HIS A 130 -1.87 -15.15 11.70
N GLY A 131 -0.60 -14.70 11.61
CA GLY A 131 0.55 -15.52 11.27
C GLY A 131 0.72 -15.87 9.79
N VAL A 132 -0.23 -15.56 8.92
CA VAL A 132 -0.14 -15.85 7.47
C VAL A 132 0.67 -14.75 6.79
N MET A 133 2.00 -14.94 6.76
CA MET A 133 2.96 -13.99 6.19
C MET A 133 3.56 -14.45 4.86
N HIS A 134 3.18 -15.62 4.39
CA HIS A 134 3.69 -16.22 3.16
C HIS A 134 2.57 -16.86 2.34
N PRO A 135 2.63 -16.85 0.99
CA PRO A 135 1.59 -17.39 0.13
C PRO A 135 1.22 -18.87 0.35
N ILE A 136 2.12 -19.66 0.92
CA ILE A 136 1.87 -21.07 1.26
C ILE A 136 1.35 -21.29 2.68
N TYR A 137 1.10 -20.22 3.45
CA TYR A 137 0.57 -20.36 4.80
C TYR A 137 -0.96 -20.33 4.77
N VAL A 138 -1.54 -21.09 5.70
CA VAL A 138 -2.98 -21.20 5.90
C VAL A 138 -3.31 -20.63 7.27
N LEU A 139 -4.48 -20.02 7.38
CA LEU A 139 -4.99 -19.49 8.64
C LEU A 139 -5.23 -20.64 9.63
N ALA A 140 -4.66 -20.51 10.84
CA ALA A 140 -4.86 -21.49 11.91
C ALA A 140 -6.35 -21.64 12.23
N PRO A 141 -6.84 -22.89 12.44
CA PRO A 141 -8.28 -23.14 12.65
C PRO A 141 -8.82 -22.52 13.94
N GLU A 142 -7.97 -22.20 14.91
CA GLU A 142 -8.33 -21.57 16.18
C GLU A 142 -8.63 -20.06 16.03
N ILE A 143 -8.22 -19.45 14.93
CA ILE A 143 -8.50 -18.03 14.64
C ILE A 143 -9.83 -17.96 13.88
N PRO A 144 -10.89 -17.44 14.50
CA PRO A 144 -12.19 -17.38 13.85
C PRO A 144 -12.22 -16.32 12.75
N LEU A 145 -12.95 -16.63 11.67
CA LEU A 145 -13.31 -15.68 10.62
C LEU A 145 -14.70 -15.08 10.93
N VAL A 146 -14.92 -13.86 10.50
CA VAL A 146 -16.23 -13.21 10.62
C VAL A 146 -17.34 -14.02 9.96
N SER A 147 -17.05 -14.73 8.86
CA SER A 147 -17.97 -15.64 8.18
C SER A 147 -18.46 -16.79 9.07
N GLU A 148 -17.55 -17.39 9.86
CA GLU A 148 -17.92 -18.45 10.81
C GLU A 148 -18.86 -17.92 11.89
N LEU A 149 -18.57 -16.72 12.43
CA LEU A 149 -19.39 -16.11 13.48
C LEU A 149 -20.80 -15.76 12.98
N PHE A 150 -20.93 -15.32 11.73
CA PHE A 150 -22.24 -15.10 11.09
C PHE A 150 -22.98 -16.41 10.83
N HIS A 151 -22.29 -17.44 10.30
CA HIS A 151 -22.87 -18.75 10.07
C HIS A 151 -23.40 -19.38 11.37
N ASP A 152 -22.60 -19.36 12.43
CA ASP A 152 -22.97 -19.89 13.75
C ASP A 152 -24.15 -19.12 14.37
N ALA A 153 -24.33 -17.85 14.02
CA ALA A 153 -25.48 -17.04 14.39
C ALA A 153 -26.71 -17.27 13.50
N GLY A 154 -26.66 -18.22 12.57
CA GLY A 154 -27.77 -18.64 11.71
C GLY A 154 -28.02 -17.72 10.50
N PHE A 155 -27.00 -17.02 10.01
CA PHE A 155 -27.06 -16.34 8.72
C PHE A 155 -26.74 -17.32 7.57
N ARG A 156 -27.44 -17.16 6.45
CA ARG A 156 -27.04 -17.76 5.18
C ARG A 156 -25.78 -17.06 4.71
N THR A 157 -24.74 -17.81 4.38
CA THR A 157 -23.44 -17.25 4.09
C THR A 157 -22.93 -17.65 2.72
N ALA A 158 -22.53 -16.68 1.90
CA ALA A 158 -21.97 -16.95 0.58
C ALA A 158 -20.76 -16.05 0.29
N GLY A 159 -19.76 -16.59 -0.42
CA GLY A 159 -18.59 -15.89 -0.90
C GLY A 159 -18.31 -16.23 -2.37
N PHE A 160 -18.14 -15.20 -3.18
CA PHE A 160 -17.83 -15.31 -4.60
C PHE A 160 -16.58 -14.50 -4.93
N THR A 161 -15.55 -15.18 -5.42
CA THR A 161 -14.27 -14.57 -5.81
C THR A 161 -13.83 -15.08 -7.18
N GLU A 162 -12.79 -14.48 -7.73
CA GLU A 162 -12.19 -14.87 -9.00
C GLU A 162 -10.94 -15.75 -8.80
N GLY A 163 -10.78 -16.38 -7.63
CA GLY A 163 -9.67 -17.27 -7.32
C GLY A 163 -8.40 -16.54 -6.90
N GLY A 164 -7.25 -16.83 -7.51
CA GLY A 164 -5.98 -16.21 -7.15
C GLY A 164 -5.61 -16.46 -5.67
N TYR A 165 -5.26 -15.41 -4.97
CA TYR A 165 -4.97 -15.46 -3.53
C TYR A 165 -6.23 -15.52 -2.64
N MET A 166 -7.43 -15.40 -3.23
CA MET A 166 -8.70 -15.56 -2.55
C MET A 166 -9.26 -16.98 -2.58
N LYS A 167 -8.43 -17.98 -2.90
CA LYS A 167 -8.85 -19.37 -2.91
C LYS A 167 -9.14 -19.92 -1.52
N GLY A 168 -10.19 -20.76 -1.45
CA GLY A 168 -10.70 -21.34 -0.20
C GLY A 168 -9.67 -22.11 0.61
N TYR A 169 -8.70 -22.76 -0.04
CA TYR A 169 -7.66 -23.52 0.66
C TYR A 169 -6.75 -22.68 1.58
N HIS A 170 -6.73 -21.34 1.45
CA HIS A 170 -6.08 -20.46 2.43
C HIS A 170 -6.89 -20.30 3.73
N GLY A 171 -8.09 -20.85 3.76
CA GLY A 171 -9.01 -20.78 4.90
C GLY A 171 -10.23 -19.90 4.65
N PHE A 172 -10.29 -19.15 3.55
CA PHE A 172 -11.39 -18.20 3.26
C PHE A 172 -12.76 -18.83 3.20
N GLN A 173 -12.88 -20.09 2.70
CA GLN A 173 -14.15 -20.81 2.60
C GLN A 173 -14.82 -21.12 3.94
N ARG A 174 -14.08 -20.99 5.06
CA ARG A 174 -14.60 -21.32 6.40
C ARG A 174 -15.80 -20.43 6.74
N GLY A 175 -16.85 -21.03 7.25
CA GLY A 175 -18.07 -20.34 7.61
C GLY A 175 -18.97 -19.91 6.45
N TYR A 176 -18.63 -20.21 5.20
CA TYR A 176 -19.49 -20.01 4.05
C TYR A 176 -20.21 -21.30 3.66
N GLU A 177 -21.56 -21.26 3.54
CA GLU A 177 -22.36 -22.37 2.99
C GLU A 177 -22.14 -22.53 1.49
N VAL A 178 -21.92 -21.39 0.81
CA VAL A 178 -21.59 -21.35 -0.62
C VAL A 178 -20.30 -20.59 -0.78
N TRP A 179 -19.26 -21.26 -1.30
CA TRP A 179 -18.02 -20.63 -1.66
C TRP A 179 -17.69 -20.95 -3.12
N SER A 180 -17.38 -19.93 -3.90
CA SER A 180 -16.95 -20.11 -5.28
C SER A 180 -15.74 -19.21 -5.58
N ASP A 181 -14.62 -19.87 -5.85
CA ASP A 181 -13.34 -19.26 -6.23
C ASP A 181 -12.82 -19.78 -7.57
N GLU A 182 -13.73 -20.32 -8.39
CA GLU A 182 -13.40 -20.82 -9.71
C GLU A 182 -13.36 -19.69 -10.74
N ASN A 183 -12.25 -19.61 -11.43
CA ASN A 183 -12.07 -18.78 -12.61
C ASN A 183 -11.66 -19.66 -13.81
N PRO A 184 -12.63 -20.19 -14.56
CA PRO A 184 -12.34 -21.14 -15.64
C PRO A 184 -11.63 -20.51 -16.85
N THR A 185 -11.66 -19.19 -16.98
CA THR A 185 -11.04 -18.49 -18.11
C THR A 185 -9.65 -17.92 -17.80
N ALA A 186 -9.25 -17.93 -16.54
CA ALA A 186 -8.07 -17.23 -16.02
C ALA A 186 -8.06 -15.71 -16.28
N GLU A 187 -9.20 -15.17 -16.72
CA GLU A 187 -9.44 -13.73 -16.89
C GLU A 187 -10.33 -13.23 -15.76
N THR A 188 -10.22 -11.96 -15.41
CA THR A 188 -11.11 -11.33 -14.44
C THR A 188 -12.52 -11.26 -15.02
N ASP A 189 -13.53 -11.64 -14.24
CA ASP A 189 -14.94 -11.67 -14.66
C ASP A 189 -15.85 -11.13 -13.57
N VAL A 190 -15.76 -9.83 -13.35
CA VAL A 190 -16.54 -9.13 -12.32
C VAL A 190 -18.05 -9.25 -12.54
N GLU A 191 -18.49 -9.23 -13.79
CA GLU A 191 -19.93 -9.36 -14.12
C GLU A 191 -20.47 -10.72 -13.68
N ARG A 192 -19.74 -11.79 -13.97
CA ARG A 192 -20.11 -13.14 -13.58
C ARG A 192 -20.05 -13.33 -12.06
N THR A 193 -19.04 -12.79 -11.41
CA THR A 193 -18.88 -12.87 -9.95
C THR A 193 -20.05 -12.19 -9.26
N PHE A 194 -20.44 -11.01 -9.71
CA PHE A 194 -21.57 -10.28 -9.14
C PHE A 194 -22.93 -10.90 -9.51
N ALA A 195 -23.08 -11.47 -10.71
CA ALA A 195 -24.28 -12.21 -11.10
C ALA A 195 -24.51 -13.42 -10.18
N ARG A 196 -23.46 -14.18 -9.82
CA ARG A 196 -23.55 -15.29 -8.85
C ARG A 196 -24.01 -14.81 -7.47
N GLY A 197 -23.51 -13.67 -7.01
CA GLY A 197 -23.96 -13.03 -5.78
C GLY A 197 -25.47 -12.68 -5.84
N LEU A 198 -25.93 -12.11 -6.95
CA LEU A 198 -27.35 -11.82 -7.16
C LEU A 198 -28.21 -13.09 -7.22
N ASP A 199 -27.72 -14.17 -7.81
CA ASP A 199 -28.44 -15.45 -7.88
C ASP A 199 -28.58 -16.07 -6.48
N PHE A 200 -27.53 -15.98 -5.64
CA PHE A 200 -27.64 -16.37 -4.23
C PHE A 200 -28.71 -15.56 -3.51
N LEU A 201 -28.73 -14.22 -3.66
CA LEU A 201 -29.71 -13.35 -3.03
C LEU A 201 -31.15 -13.65 -3.48
N ARG A 202 -31.36 -13.98 -4.75
CA ARG A 202 -32.66 -14.38 -5.31
C ARG A 202 -33.17 -15.73 -4.75
N GLY A 203 -32.24 -16.59 -4.31
CA GLY A 203 -32.56 -17.89 -3.71
C GLY A 203 -32.95 -17.82 -2.23
N LEU A 204 -32.80 -16.68 -1.57
CA LEU A 204 -33.12 -16.51 -0.15
C LEU A 204 -34.60 -16.41 0.11
N ALA A 205 -35.09 -17.06 1.18
CA ALA A 205 -36.42 -16.82 1.69
C ALA A 205 -36.54 -15.39 2.29
N PRO A 206 -37.76 -14.81 2.34
CA PRO A 206 -37.92 -13.42 2.79
C PRO A 206 -37.44 -13.12 4.21
N ASP A 207 -37.40 -14.12 5.09
CA ASP A 207 -37.00 -14.02 6.50
C ASP A 207 -35.54 -14.49 6.76
N GLU A 208 -34.86 -15.03 5.74
CA GLU A 208 -33.48 -15.46 5.90
C GLU A 208 -32.54 -14.25 5.97
N ARG A 209 -31.75 -14.21 7.04
CA ARG A 209 -30.65 -13.24 7.18
C ARG A 209 -29.44 -13.75 6.41
N PHE A 210 -28.60 -12.85 5.89
CA PHE A 210 -27.47 -13.27 5.08
C PHE A 210 -26.21 -12.43 5.29
N LEU A 211 -25.06 -13.07 5.04
CA LEU A 211 -23.76 -12.45 4.80
C LEU A 211 -23.31 -12.85 3.39
N LEU A 212 -23.12 -11.89 2.52
CA LEU A 212 -22.60 -12.09 1.17
C LEU A 212 -21.28 -11.34 1.00
N PHE A 213 -20.24 -12.05 0.59
CA PHE A 213 -18.96 -11.49 0.19
C PHE A 213 -18.74 -11.63 -1.32
N MET A 214 -18.33 -10.57 -1.97
CA MET A 214 -17.93 -10.56 -3.38
C MET A 214 -16.60 -9.86 -3.56
N HIS A 215 -15.73 -10.44 -4.35
CA HIS A 215 -14.39 -9.92 -4.63
C HIS A 215 -14.08 -9.97 -6.13
N THR A 216 -13.42 -8.94 -6.65
CA THR A 216 -12.96 -8.89 -8.04
C THR A 216 -11.53 -8.41 -8.17
N TYR A 217 -10.78 -9.01 -9.11
CA TYR A 217 -9.46 -8.58 -9.56
C TYR A 217 -9.51 -7.64 -10.79
N ALA A 218 -10.69 -7.21 -11.23
CA ALA A 218 -10.81 -6.46 -12.50
C ALA A 218 -10.07 -5.11 -12.53
N VAL A 219 -9.55 -4.63 -11.39
CA VAL A 219 -8.70 -3.44 -11.30
C VAL A 219 -7.21 -3.80 -11.18
N HIS A 220 -6.90 -5.02 -10.73
CA HIS A 220 -5.55 -5.59 -10.64
C HIS A 220 -4.94 -5.86 -12.03
N ASP A 221 -3.60 -5.99 -12.13
CA ASP A 221 -2.98 -6.46 -13.38
C ASP A 221 -3.48 -7.88 -13.78
N PRO A 222 -3.61 -8.14 -15.08
CA PRO A 222 -3.32 -7.29 -16.24
C PRO A 222 -4.32 -6.16 -16.41
N TYR A 223 -3.82 -4.93 -16.65
CA TYR A 223 -4.72 -3.79 -16.87
C TYR A 223 -5.27 -3.83 -18.30
N ASP A 224 -6.36 -4.55 -18.50
CA ASP A 224 -7.01 -4.71 -19.80
C ASP A 224 -8.53 -4.45 -19.73
N PRO A 225 -8.95 -3.21 -19.46
CA PRO A 225 -10.36 -2.88 -19.41
C PRO A 225 -10.99 -2.99 -20.80
N PRO A 226 -12.31 -3.25 -20.91
CA PRO A 226 -13.03 -3.24 -22.18
C PRO A 226 -12.79 -1.95 -22.97
N ALA A 227 -12.75 -2.05 -24.29
CA ALA A 227 -12.32 -0.97 -25.19
C ALA A 227 -12.99 0.39 -24.91
N ALA A 228 -14.30 0.41 -24.63
CA ALA A 228 -15.02 1.65 -24.35
C ALA A 228 -14.52 2.37 -23.07
N HIS A 229 -14.08 1.62 -22.07
CA HIS A 229 -13.52 2.16 -20.83
C HIS A 229 -12.06 2.56 -21.00
N ARG A 230 -11.28 1.78 -21.75
CA ARG A 230 -9.89 2.10 -22.10
C ARG A 230 -9.79 3.40 -22.89
N GLU A 231 -10.55 3.52 -23.97
CA GLU A 231 -10.52 4.66 -24.89
C GLU A 231 -10.95 5.98 -24.22
N ARG A 232 -11.73 5.92 -23.15
CA ARG A 232 -12.09 7.09 -22.36
C ARG A 232 -10.88 7.76 -21.70
N PHE A 233 -9.89 6.98 -21.26
CA PHE A 233 -8.71 7.48 -20.54
C PHE A 233 -7.45 7.51 -21.40
N TRP A 234 -7.41 6.68 -22.46
CA TRP A 234 -6.33 6.66 -23.43
C TRP A 234 -6.89 6.47 -24.86
N PRO A 235 -7.28 7.56 -25.52
CA PRO A 235 -7.76 7.49 -26.88
C PRO A 235 -6.60 7.33 -27.87
N GLY A 236 -6.34 6.11 -28.31
CA GLY A 236 -5.29 5.83 -29.29
C GLY A 236 -4.51 4.54 -29.02
N PRO A 237 -3.50 4.27 -29.84
CA PRO A 237 -2.66 3.09 -29.68
C PRO A 237 -1.76 3.22 -28.43
N PRO A 238 -1.21 2.11 -27.91
CA PRO A 238 -0.17 2.16 -26.89
C PRO A 238 1.01 3.03 -27.34
N PRO A 239 1.71 3.74 -26.43
CA PRO A 239 2.87 4.56 -26.77
C PRO A 239 4.05 3.71 -27.23
N ALA A 240 5.03 4.34 -27.87
CA ALA A 240 6.26 3.67 -28.26
C ALA A 240 6.97 3.11 -27.03
N GLY A 241 7.44 1.86 -27.11
CA GLY A 241 8.08 1.18 -25.99
C GLY A 241 7.12 0.58 -24.96
N ALA A 242 5.80 0.64 -25.22
CA ALA A 242 4.82 -0.05 -24.39
C ALA A 242 5.04 -1.57 -24.41
N PHE A 243 4.76 -2.20 -23.28
CA PHE A 243 4.80 -3.65 -23.07
C PHE A 243 3.45 -4.14 -22.53
N PRO A 244 3.12 -5.44 -22.65
CA PRO A 244 1.88 -5.97 -22.08
C PRO A 244 1.77 -5.65 -20.57
N PRO A 245 0.65 -5.11 -20.09
CA PRO A 245 0.49 -4.72 -18.69
C PRO A 245 0.18 -5.91 -17.78
N THR A 246 1.03 -6.94 -17.85
CA THR A 246 0.89 -8.21 -17.11
C THR A 246 1.89 -8.32 -15.98
N GLY A 247 1.56 -9.07 -14.94
CA GLY A 247 2.43 -9.26 -13.77
C GLY A 247 3.88 -9.62 -14.11
N PRO A 248 4.18 -10.55 -15.05
CA PRO A 248 5.54 -10.86 -15.47
C PRO A 248 6.29 -9.65 -16.04
N GLU A 249 5.66 -8.84 -16.90
CA GLU A 249 6.30 -7.66 -17.48
C GLU A 249 6.49 -6.53 -16.45
N LEU A 250 5.51 -6.34 -15.55
CA LEU A 250 5.65 -5.40 -14.43
C LEU A 250 6.77 -5.82 -13.48
N ALA A 251 6.96 -7.13 -13.27
CA ALA A 251 8.06 -7.65 -12.46
C ALA A 251 9.43 -7.33 -13.08
N ARG A 252 9.57 -7.39 -14.41
CA ARG A 252 10.82 -7.02 -15.12
C ARG A 252 11.19 -5.53 -14.91
N VAL A 253 10.18 -4.66 -14.82
CA VAL A 253 10.42 -3.24 -14.44
C VAL A 253 10.93 -3.16 -12.99
N ASN A 254 10.34 -3.93 -12.08
CA ASN A 254 10.74 -3.96 -10.68
C ASN A 254 12.14 -4.55 -10.47
N GLU A 255 12.57 -5.46 -11.34
CA GLU A 255 13.92 -6.05 -11.40
C GLU A 255 14.91 -5.18 -12.19
N ARG A 256 14.46 -4.05 -12.74
CA ARG A 256 15.25 -3.09 -13.53
C ARG A 256 15.76 -3.63 -14.87
N GLU A 257 15.15 -4.65 -15.40
CA GLU A 257 15.39 -5.13 -16.76
C GLU A 257 14.77 -4.19 -17.80
N ILE A 258 13.64 -3.55 -17.43
CA ILE A 258 12.95 -2.54 -18.23
C ILE A 258 12.91 -1.25 -17.42
N VAL A 259 13.27 -0.13 -18.06
CA VAL A 259 13.03 1.21 -17.52
C VAL A 259 11.94 1.84 -18.39
N PRO A 260 10.71 1.97 -17.90
CA PRO A 260 9.62 2.49 -18.71
C PRO A 260 9.79 3.99 -18.98
N ASP A 261 9.50 4.41 -20.19
CA ASP A 261 9.39 5.83 -20.48
C ASP A 261 8.19 6.45 -19.71
N PRO A 262 8.24 7.74 -19.35
CA PRO A 262 7.16 8.41 -18.62
C PRO A 262 5.79 8.30 -19.31
N GLU A 263 5.76 8.26 -20.64
CA GLU A 263 4.53 8.08 -21.42
C GLU A 263 3.94 6.68 -21.26
N VAL A 264 4.79 5.64 -21.17
CA VAL A 264 4.37 4.26 -20.88
C VAL A 264 3.76 4.17 -19.46
N VAL A 265 4.37 4.81 -18.48
CA VAL A 265 3.83 4.88 -17.11
C VAL A 265 2.46 5.57 -17.10
N THR A 266 2.33 6.67 -17.84
CA THR A 266 1.05 7.41 -17.97
C THR A 266 -0.01 6.55 -18.64
N TRP A 267 0.35 5.78 -19.67
CA TRP A 267 -0.53 4.84 -20.33
C TRP A 267 -0.98 3.71 -19.41
N LEU A 268 -0.08 3.07 -18.66
CA LEU A 268 -0.42 2.04 -17.67
C LEU A 268 -1.41 2.58 -16.62
N SER A 269 -1.16 3.79 -16.12
CA SER A 269 -2.06 4.48 -15.19
C SER A 269 -3.44 4.77 -15.82
N ALA A 270 -3.50 5.08 -17.11
CA ALA A 270 -4.76 5.30 -17.81
C ALA A 270 -5.55 4.00 -18.05
N LEU A 271 -4.86 2.87 -18.27
CA LEU A 271 -5.50 1.55 -18.34
C LEU A 271 -6.13 1.18 -16.99
N TYR A 272 -5.42 1.43 -15.89
CA TYR A 272 -5.93 1.24 -14.54
C TYR A 272 -7.15 2.14 -14.27
N ASP A 273 -7.11 3.43 -14.64
CA ASP A 273 -8.28 4.33 -14.57
C ASP A 273 -9.47 3.77 -15.39
N GLY A 274 -9.21 3.15 -16.55
CA GLY A 274 -10.20 2.46 -17.37
C GLY A 274 -10.80 1.23 -16.68
N SER A 275 -9.99 0.43 -16.00
CA SER A 275 -10.44 -0.72 -15.22
C SER A 275 -11.33 -0.31 -14.03
N ILE A 276 -10.97 0.78 -13.34
CA ILE A 276 -11.81 1.35 -12.29
C ILE A 276 -13.17 1.77 -12.84
N HIS A 277 -13.19 2.49 -13.96
CA HIS A 277 -14.42 2.95 -14.59
C HIS A 277 -15.31 1.78 -15.08
N TYR A 278 -14.70 0.69 -15.52
CA TYR A 278 -15.42 -0.53 -15.86
C TYR A 278 -16.11 -1.14 -14.64
N VAL A 279 -15.37 -1.37 -13.56
CA VAL A 279 -15.92 -1.92 -12.32
C VAL A 279 -17.00 -1.02 -11.75
N ASP A 280 -16.83 0.30 -11.81
CA ASP A 280 -17.85 1.29 -11.39
C ASP A 280 -19.18 1.11 -12.16
N SER A 281 -19.11 0.84 -13.47
CA SER A 281 -20.31 0.58 -14.30
C SER A 281 -21.01 -0.74 -13.96
N VAL A 282 -20.24 -1.76 -13.60
CA VAL A 282 -20.79 -3.05 -13.16
C VAL A 282 -21.43 -2.93 -11.77
N LEU A 283 -20.82 -2.17 -10.86
CA LEU A 283 -21.42 -1.81 -9.57
C LEU A 283 -22.74 -1.08 -9.74
N ALA A 284 -22.83 -0.14 -10.67
CA ALA A 284 -24.08 0.56 -10.96
C ALA A 284 -25.20 -0.43 -11.33
N SER A 285 -24.89 -1.45 -12.13
CA SER A 285 -25.85 -2.50 -12.53
C SER A 285 -26.24 -3.38 -11.34
N LEU A 286 -25.29 -3.78 -10.50
CA LEU A 286 -25.54 -4.54 -9.28
C LEU A 286 -26.48 -3.78 -8.33
N PHE A 287 -26.18 -2.53 -8.04
CA PHE A 287 -26.98 -1.72 -7.11
C PHE A 287 -28.38 -1.40 -7.66
N ALA A 288 -28.51 -1.18 -8.98
CA ALA A 288 -29.83 -1.04 -9.61
C ALA A 288 -30.71 -2.28 -9.39
N GLU A 289 -30.13 -3.48 -9.43
CA GLU A 289 -30.87 -4.72 -9.15
C GLU A 289 -31.23 -4.85 -7.66
N LEU A 290 -30.31 -4.51 -6.73
CA LEU A 290 -30.58 -4.49 -5.30
C LEU A 290 -31.68 -3.49 -4.92
N GLU A 291 -31.70 -2.32 -5.56
CA GLU A 291 -32.77 -1.33 -5.39
C GLU A 291 -34.11 -1.83 -5.95
N ARG A 292 -34.11 -2.39 -7.17
CA ARG A 292 -35.29 -2.91 -7.83
C ARG A 292 -35.96 -4.04 -7.03
N THR A 293 -35.19 -4.87 -6.36
CA THR A 293 -35.66 -5.97 -5.53
C THR A 293 -36.02 -5.56 -4.09
N GLY A 294 -35.72 -4.32 -3.71
CA GLY A 294 -35.89 -3.82 -2.35
C GLY A 294 -34.84 -4.29 -1.35
N LEU A 295 -33.89 -5.14 -1.78
CA LEU A 295 -32.85 -5.72 -0.90
C LEU A 295 -31.94 -4.64 -0.32
N LEU A 296 -31.64 -3.57 -1.07
CA LEU A 296 -30.77 -2.50 -0.57
C LEU A 296 -31.33 -1.82 0.67
N ALA A 297 -32.67 -1.70 0.78
CA ALA A 297 -33.33 -1.10 1.94
C ALA A 297 -33.24 -1.95 3.23
N GLU A 298 -32.79 -3.19 3.12
CA GLU A 298 -32.67 -4.15 4.23
C GLU A 298 -31.21 -4.61 4.44
N THR A 299 -30.27 -4.05 3.69
CA THR A 299 -28.88 -4.53 3.64
C THR A 299 -27.89 -3.43 4.04
N THR A 300 -27.03 -3.76 4.98
CA THR A 300 -25.80 -2.98 5.22
C THR A 300 -24.76 -3.38 4.18
N VAL A 301 -24.22 -2.40 3.46
CA VAL A 301 -23.15 -2.63 2.46
C VAL A 301 -21.86 -2.01 2.95
N ILE A 302 -20.77 -2.77 2.89
CA ILE A 302 -19.41 -2.27 3.08
C ILE A 302 -18.62 -2.53 1.79
N LEU A 303 -18.19 -1.45 1.13
CA LEU A 303 -17.33 -1.47 -0.03
C LEU A 303 -15.94 -1.00 0.37
N PHE A 304 -14.93 -1.77 0.03
CA PHE A 304 -13.54 -1.51 0.41
C PHE A 304 -12.55 -2.05 -0.64
N SER A 305 -11.30 -1.69 -0.48
CA SER A 305 -10.18 -2.38 -1.14
C SER A 305 -9.24 -2.93 -0.08
N ASP A 306 -8.52 -3.96 -0.46
CA ASP A 306 -7.54 -4.63 0.39
C ASP A 306 -6.19 -3.93 0.40
N HIS A 307 -5.77 -3.34 -0.72
CA HIS A 307 -4.61 -2.46 -0.89
C HIS A 307 -4.71 -1.65 -2.18
N GLY A 308 -3.72 -0.81 -2.45
CA GLY A 308 -3.61 -0.03 -3.68
C GLY A 308 -2.60 -0.59 -4.67
N GLU A 309 -2.21 0.26 -5.63
CA GLU A 309 -1.34 -0.06 -6.75
C GLU A 309 -0.35 1.07 -7.02
N GLU A 310 0.89 0.76 -7.41
CA GLU A 310 1.94 1.75 -7.67
C GLU A 310 2.21 1.89 -9.17
N PHE A 311 2.28 3.14 -9.63
CA PHE A 311 2.58 3.50 -11.02
C PHE A 311 3.89 4.30 -11.09
N PHE A 312 4.96 3.69 -10.65
CA PHE A 312 6.34 4.20 -10.71
C PHE A 312 6.61 5.44 -9.83
N GLU A 313 5.71 5.80 -8.91
CA GLU A 313 5.90 6.91 -7.98
C GLU A 313 7.20 6.77 -7.16
N HIS A 314 7.56 5.54 -6.82
CA HIS A 314 8.79 5.18 -6.10
C HIS A 314 9.71 4.24 -6.91
N GLY A 315 9.62 4.32 -8.24
CA GLY A 315 10.47 3.57 -9.17
C GLY A 315 10.13 2.09 -9.29
N ARG A 316 8.86 1.72 -8.97
CA ARG A 316 8.31 0.39 -9.13
C ARG A 316 6.88 0.45 -9.66
N LEU A 317 6.41 -0.69 -10.14
CA LEU A 317 5.02 -0.92 -10.56
C LEU A 317 4.40 -2.01 -9.68
N SER A 318 3.07 -2.15 -9.74
CA SER A 318 2.34 -3.14 -8.95
C SER A 318 2.37 -2.81 -7.44
N HIS A 319 2.28 -3.77 -6.52
CA HIS A 319 2.10 -3.57 -5.09
C HIS A 319 3.21 -4.23 -4.25
N THR A 320 4.47 -3.90 -4.54
CA THR A 320 5.63 -4.52 -3.90
C THR A 320 6.26 -3.71 -2.76
N GLN A 321 5.76 -2.52 -2.49
CA GLN A 321 6.26 -1.56 -1.49
C GLN A 321 5.18 -1.23 -0.46
N THR A 322 5.43 -0.29 0.46
CA THR A 322 4.50 0.10 1.53
C THR A 322 4.35 1.61 1.59
N TYR A 323 4.17 2.23 0.45
CA TYR A 323 3.90 3.66 0.37
C TYR A 323 2.40 3.97 0.46
N HIS A 324 2.09 5.24 0.55
CA HIS A 324 0.72 5.70 0.82
C HIS A 324 -0.28 5.24 -0.23
N GLU A 325 0.07 5.31 -1.50
CA GLU A 325 -0.75 4.87 -2.64
C GLU A 325 -1.10 3.38 -2.62
N LEU A 326 -0.32 2.57 -1.89
CA LEU A 326 -0.57 1.14 -1.71
C LEU A 326 -1.40 0.83 -0.47
N LEU A 327 -1.46 1.74 0.49
CA LEU A 327 -2.06 1.49 1.81
C LEU A 327 -3.30 2.36 2.08
N HIS A 328 -3.44 3.51 1.41
CA HIS A 328 -4.63 4.34 1.52
C HIS A 328 -5.71 3.82 0.57
N VAL A 329 -6.68 3.14 1.13
CA VAL A 329 -7.74 2.43 0.41
C VAL A 329 -9.10 3.09 0.62
N PRO A 330 -10.06 2.94 -0.30
CA PRO A 330 -11.44 3.36 -0.06
C PRO A 330 -12.09 2.47 1.00
N LEU A 331 -12.91 3.09 1.82
CA LEU A 331 -13.85 2.42 2.71
C LEU A 331 -15.16 3.23 2.72
N LEU A 332 -16.23 2.60 2.26
CA LEU A 332 -17.56 3.17 2.16
C LEU A 332 -18.56 2.24 2.85
N LEU A 333 -19.42 2.79 3.71
CA LEU A 333 -20.49 2.06 4.37
C LEU A 333 -21.85 2.67 4.00
N LEU A 334 -22.78 1.84 3.59
CA LEU A 334 -24.19 2.18 3.38
C LEU A 334 -25.02 1.43 4.41
N HIS A 335 -25.90 2.14 5.10
CA HIS A 335 -26.77 1.55 6.11
C HIS A 335 -28.20 2.06 5.94
N PRO A 336 -29.22 1.18 5.98
CA PRO A 336 -30.63 1.58 5.77
C PRO A 336 -31.16 2.64 6.73
N ALA A 337 -30.62 2.72 7.96
CA ALA A 337 -30.99 3.75 8.93
C ALA A 337 -30.34 5.11 8.66
N GLN A 338 -29.32 5.17 7.80
CA GLN A 338 -28.64 6.41 7.47
C GLN A 338 -29.52 7.29 6.59
N ARG A 339 -29.66 8.58 6.93
CA ARG A 339 -30.47 9.56 6.19
C ARG A 339 -29.63 10.63 5.51
N GLU A 340 -28.52 10.99 6.11
CA GLU A 340 -27.61 12.01 5.63
C GLU A 340 -26.22 11.42 5.39
N PRO A 341 -25.48 11.87 4.38
CA PRO A 341 -24.13 11.40 4.14
C PRO A 341 -23.19 11.77 5.28
N LEU A 342 -22.26 10.88 5.61
CA LEU A 342 -21.24 11.14 6.61
C LEU A 342 -19.85 11.09 5.97
N ARG A 343 -18.97 11.99 6.41
CA ARG A 343 -17.54 11.95 6.10
C ARG A 343 -16.75 11.83 7.39
N ILE A 344 -16.13 10.69 7.60
CA ILE A 344 -15.35 10.35 8.79
C ILE A 344 -13.89 10.65 8.50
N ARG A 345 -13.32 11.64 9.18
CA ARG A 345 -11.92 12.06 9.03
C ARG A 345 -10.96 11.31 9.94
N SER A 346 -11.49 10.59 10.91
CA SER A 346 -10.68 9.74 11.81
C SER A 346 -9.93 8.70 11.01
N LEU A 347 -8.71 8.39 11.46
CA LEU A 347 -7.94 7.30 10.90
C LEU A 347 -8.59 5.97 11.29
N VAL A 348 -8.81 5.11 10.30
CA VAL A 348 -9.39 3.77 10.46
C VAL A 348 -8.53 2.75 9.73
N GLU A 349 -8.71 1.49 10.06
CA GLU A 349 -7.89 0.40 9.53
C GLU A 349 -8.77 -0.69 8.90
N GLY A 350 -8.24 -1.44 7.93
CA GLY A 350 -8.96 -2.56 7.33
C GLY A 350 -9.41 -3.60 8.36
N ILE A 351 -8.59 -3.82 9.41
CA ILE A 351 -8.95 -4.71 10.54
C ILE A 351 -10.16 -4.26 11.35
N ASP A 352 -10.59 -3.02 11.21
CA ASP A 352 -11.78 -2.48 11.89
C ASP A 352 -13.09 -3.01 11.25
N ILE A 353 -13.04 -3.57 10.05
CA ILE A 353 -14.22 -4.06 9.31
C ILE A 353 -14.88 -5.24 10.05
N ALA A 354 -14.13 -6.26 10.47
CA ALA A 354 -14.70 -7.43 11.15
C ALA A 354 -15.42 -7.06 12.46
N PRO A 355 -14.81 -6.34 13.42
CA PRO A 355 -15.52 -5.95 14.65
C PRO A 355 -16.69 -5.00 14.38
N THR A 356 -16.63 -4.18 13.31
CA THR A 356 -17.75 -3.32 12.88
C THR A 356 -18.95 -4.14 12.39
N LEU A 357 -18.71 -5.16 11.56
CA LEU A 357 -19.74 -6.07 11.08
C LEU A 357 -20.45 -6.78 12.23
N LEU A 358 -19.67 -7.30 13.18
CA LEU A 358 -20.22 -8.00 14.34
C LEU A 358 -21.05 -7.05 15.22
N ASP A 359 -20.58 -5.83 15.46
CA ASP A 359 -21.31 -4.81 16.22
C ASP A 359 -22.62 -4.41 15.52
N LEU A 360 -22.57 -4.15 14.20
CA LEU A 360 -23.77 -3.87 13.39
C LEU A 360 -24.78 -5.02 13.39
N ALA A 361 -24.32 -6.27 13.45
CA ALA A 361 -25.17 -7.45 13.50
C ALA A 361 -25.65 -7.80 14.93
N GLY A 362 -25.16 -7.11 15.96
CA GLY A 362 -25.42 -7.43 17.35
C GLY A 362 -24.79 -8.76 17.79
N LEU A 363 -23.70 -9.17 17.16
CA LEU A 363 -22.99 -10.42 17.45
C LEU A 363 -21.80 -10.17 18.38
N PRO A 364 -21.47 -11.12 19.26
CA PRO A 364 -20.30 -11.00 20.12
C PRO A 364 -19.01 -11.09 19.29
N ALA A 365 -18.10 -10.16 19.53
CA ALA A 365 -16.78 -10.19 18.91
C ALA A 365 -15.78 -10.95 19.80
N PRO A 366 -14.98 -11.88 19.25
CA PRO A 366 -13.81 -12.42 19.95
C PRO A 366 -12.76 -11.32 20.13
N PRO A 367 -11.67 -11.56 20.89
CA PRO A 367 -10.56 -10.63 20.95
C PRO A 367 -10.00 -10.32 19.56
N MET A 368 -10.02 -9.05 19.18
CA MET A 368 -9.52 -8.51 17.90
C MET A 368 -8.65 -7.29 18.17
N SER A 369 -7.70 -7.01 17.28
CA SER A 369 -6.89 -5.79 17.32
C SER A 369 -7.61 -4.61 16.66
N GLY A 370 -8.47 -4.90 15.69
CA GLY A 370 -9.40 -3.94 15.10
C GLY A 370 -10.49 -3.49 16.09
N ARG A 371 -11.13 -2.37 15.78
CA ARG A 371 -12.15 -1.75 16.61
C ARG A 371 -13.41 -1.48 15.81
N SER A 372 -14.57 -1.62 16.44
CA SER A 372 -15.82 -1.22 15.81
C SER A 372 -15.83 0.27 15.43
N LEU A 373 -16.25 0.56 14.21
CA LEU A 373 -16.47 1.91 13.70
C LEU A 373 -17.87 2.46 14.03
N VAL A 374 -18.74 1.66 14.62
CA VAL A 374 -20.09 2.07 15.03
C VAL A 374 -20.09 3.33 15.91
N PRO A 375 -19.18 3.51 16.87
CA PRO A 375 -19.08 4.77 17.62
C PRO A 375 -18.88 6.01 16.73
N LEU A 376 -18.15 5.89 15.61
CA LEU A 376 -17.95 6.98 14.65
C LEU A 376 -19.21 7.22 13.80
N LEU A 377 -20.03 6.21 13.55
CA LEU A 377 -21.33 6.36 12.87
C LEU A 377 -22.32 7.14 13.74
N ARG A 378 -22.32 6.88 15.07
CA ARG A 378 -23.15 7.57 16.06
C ARG A 378 -22.70 9.01 16.27
N ALA A 379 -21.39 9.22 16.33
CA ALA A 379 -20.78 10.53 16.61
C ALA A 379 -19.56 10.75 15.67
N PRO A 380 -19.76 11.28 14.45
CA PRO A 380 -18.70 11.47 13.46
C PRO A 380 -17.52 12.30 13.91
N GLY A 381 -17.73 13.17 14.92
CA GLY A 381 -16.69 13.96 15.58
C GLY A 381 -16.03 13.28 16.78
N ALA A 382 -16.41 12.04 17.12
CA ALA A 382 -15.79 11.32 18.22
C ALA A 382 -14.29 11.07 17.93
N ALA A 383 -13.50 10.98 19.00
CA ALA A 383 -12.09 10.64 18.90
C ALA A 383 -11.95 9.22 18.34
N GLY A 384 -11.52 9.12 17.11
CA GLY A 384 -11.13 7.87 16.48
C GLY A 384 -9.70 7.45 16.86
N SER A 385 -9.11 6.52 16.10
CA SER A 385 -7.69 6.24 16.24
C SER A 385 -6.83 7.42 15.83
N ASP A 386 -5.79 7.68 16.59
CA ASP A 386 -4.70 8.56 16.16
C ASP A 386 -3.58 7.79 15.44
N ARG A 387 -3.76 6.48 15.23
CA ARG A 387 -2.72 5.57 14.73
C ARG A 387 -3.32 4.50 13.84
N ALA A 388 -2.59 4.16 12.79
CA ALA A 388 -2.77 2.96 12.00
C ALA A 388 -1.40 2.30 11.76
N PHE A 389 -1.41 1.00 11.58
CA PHE A 389 -0.20 0.23 11.40
C PHE A 389 -0.33 -0.67 10.16
N ALA A 390 0.73 -0.72 9.36
CA ALA A 390 0.82 -1.61 8.21
C ALA A 390 2.19 -2.27 8.14
N GLU A 391 2.24 -3.44 7.52
CA GLU A 391 3.45 -4.19 7.24
C GLU A 391 3.55 -4.49 5.76
N GLY A 392 4.76 -4.63 5.24
CA GLY A 392 5.01 -5.11 3.89
C GLY A 392 6.11 -6.15 3.89
N VAL A 393 5.97 -7.14 3.04
CA VAL A 393 7.01 -8.14 2.80
C VAL A 393 7.52 -7.93 1.39
N SER A 394 8.77 -7.45 1.26
CA SER A 394 9.38 -7.36 -0.07
C SER A 394 9.81 -8.76 -0.54
N ARG A 395 9.74 -8.99 -1.86
CA ARG A 395 10.27 -10.23 -2.48
C ARG A 395 11.76 -10.47 -2.19
N ALA A 396 12.51 -9.43 -1.81
CA ALA A 396 13.90 -9.52 -1.38
C ALA A 396 14.06 -9.85 0.12
N GLY A 397 13.03 -10.39 0.78
CA GLY A 397 13.10 -10.82 2.18
C GLY A 397 13.09 -9.69 3.21
N GLY A 398 12.89 -8.43 2.77
CA GLY A 398 12.75 -7.28 3.66
C GLY A 398 11.33 -7.15 4.19
N VAL A 399 11.17 -6.78 5.46
CA VAL A 399 9.88 -6.39 6.03
C VAL A 399 9.87 -4.88 6.19
N SER A 400 8.98 -4.20 5.47
CA SER A 400 8.69 -2.78 5.69
C SER A 400 7.57 -2.64 6.71
N ARG A 401 7.65 -1.63 7.56
CA ARG A 401 6.62 -1.29 8.53
C ARG A 401 6.32 0.18 8.45
N VAL A 402 5.04 0.49 8.48
CA VAL A 402 4.54 1.85 8.28
C VAL A 402 3.64 2.23 9.43
N ARG A 403 3.70 3.49 9.82
CA ARG A 403 2.78 4.07 10.79
C ARG A 403 2.20 5.37 10.26
N TYR A 404 0.90 5.48 10.37
CA TYR A 404 0.15 6.69 10.09
C TYR A 404 -0.28 7.39 11.38
N ARG A 405 -0.46 8.71 11.31
CA ARG A 405 -0.93 9.54 12.40
C ARG A 405 -2.16 10.36 11.97
N ALA A 406 -3.21 10.38 12.79
CA ALA A 406 -4.47 11.06 12.47
C ALA A 406 -4.39 12.59 12.51
N THR A 407 -3.58 13.15 13.42
CA THR A 407 -3.45 14.60 13.63
C THR A 407 -2.53 15.30 12.65
N GLY A 408 -1.92 14.55 11.73
CA GLY A 408 -1.05 15.04 10.67
C GLY A 408 -1.00 14.02 9.55
N HIS A 409 -0.46 14.43 8.43
CA HIS A 409 -0.23 13.52 7.28
C HIS A 409 1.19 12.92 7.34
N GLU A 410 1.64 12.58 8.55
CA GLU A 410 2.97 12.03 8.76
C GLU A 410 2.97 10.53 8.53
N LEU A 411 3.82 10.10 7.61
CA LEU A 411 4.13 8.70 7.33
C LEU A 411 5.56 8.42 7.77
N LEU A 412 5.74 7.55 8.75
CA LEU A 412 7.05 7.01 9.11
C LEU A 412 7.18 5.59 8.59
N GLN A 413 8.08 5.37 7.69
CA GLN A 413 8.39 4.07 7.12
C GLN A 413 9.70 3.53 7.69
N LEU A 414 9.65 2.30 8.21
CA LEU A 414 10.80 1.51 8.56
C LEU A 414 11.05 0.48 7.46
N ILE A 415 12.18 0.59 6.79
CA ILE A 415 12.62 -0.40 5.83
C ILE A 415 13.64 -1.31 6.52
N HIS A 416 13.24 -2.55 6.80
CA HIS A 416 14.17 -3.62 7.14
C HIS A 416 14.65 -4.26 5.84
N THR A 417 15.89 -4.03 5.48
CA THR A 417 16.56 -4.95 4.59
C THR A 417 17.00 -6.16 5.43
N ARG A 418 16.17 -7.19 5.54
CA ARG A 418 16.72 -8.49 5.92
C ARG A 418 17.65 -8.90 4.80
N PRO A 419 18.89 -9.28 5.10
CA PRO A 419 19.58 -10.22 4.24
C PRO A 419 18.63 -11.40 4.07
N GLU A 420 18.40 -11.85 2.85
CA GLU A 420 17.68 -13.10 2.61
C GLU A 420 18.19 -14.13 3.59
N ALA A 421 17.30 -14.99 4.09
CA ALA A 421 17.60 -16.03 5.08
C ALA A 421 18.63 -17.07 4.57
N ASP A 422 19.15 -16.91 3.38
CA ASP A 422 20.35 -17.56 2.93
C ASP A 422 21.49 -17.17 3.87
N ARG A 423 22.22 -18.16 4.35
CA ARG A 423 23.46 -18.03 5.11
C ARG A 423 24.48 -17.09 4.47
N ASP A 424 24.15 -16.51 3.33
CA ASP A 424 24.99 -15.73 2.46
C ASP A 424 25.01 -14.22 2.70
N GLY A 425 24.09 -13.62 3.47
CA GLY A 425 24.08 -12.17 3.79
C GLY A 425 23.70 -11.24 2.64
N ALA A 426 23.64 -9.94 2.91
CA ALA A 426 23.28 -8.90 1.93
C ALA A 426 24.51 -8.28 1.26
N TRP A 427 24.48 -8.17 -0.07
CA TRP A 427 25.49 -7.44 -0.84
C TRP A 427 25.32 -5.94 -0.68
N ILE A 428 26.40 -5.24 -0.37
CA ILE A 428 26.45 -3.79 -0.23
C ILE A 428 27.30 -3.23 -1.37
N THR A 429 26.77 -2.20 -2.03
CA THR A 429 27.47 -1.53 -3.12
C THR A 429 28.72 -0.81 -2.61
N ARG A 430 28.65 0.46 -2.28
CA ARG A 430 29.81 1.19 -1.75
C ARG A 430 29.59 1.67 -0.32
N ARG A 431 28.35 2.00 0.03
CA ARG A 431 28.02 2.64 1.31
C ARG A 431 26.76 2.06 1.91
N LEU A 432 26.81 1.78 3.20
CA LEU A 432 25.68 1.36 4.03
C LEU A 432 25.52 2.37 5.16
N VAL A 433 24.34 2.96 5.31
CA VAL A 433 23.99 3.84 6.44
C VAL A 433 22.75 3.29 7.12
N PHE A 434 22.83 3.10 8.44
CA PHE A 434 21.73 2.53 9.22
C PHE A 434 21.73 3.06 10.64
N ASP A 435 20.57 2.94 11.32
CA ASP A 435 20.43 3.23 12.72
C ASP A 435 20.43 1.93 13.52
N THR A 436 21.11 1.93 14.67
CA THR A 436 21.19 0.81 15.59
C THR A 436 21.13 1.31 17.03
N SER A 437 21.04 0.41 18.01
CA SER A 437 21.05 0.75 19.44
C SER A 437 21.86 -0.27 20.22
N GLY A 438 22.37 0.16 21.37
CA GLY A 438 23.22 -0.68 22.22
C GLY A 438 24.65 -0.15 22.32
N LYS A 439 25.45 -0.75 23.20
CA LYS A 439 26.86 -0.36 23.38
C LYS A 439 27.78 -0.92 22.31
N GLN A 440 27.40 -2.05 21.73
CA GLN A 440 28.18 -2.74 20.70
C GLN A 440 27.27 -3.26 19.60
N LEU A 441 27.78 -3.24 18.39
CA LEU A 441 27.19 -3.86 17.22
C LEU A 441 28.11 -4.97 16.73
N ALA A 442 27.59 -6.19 16.60
CA ALA A 442 28.34 -7.31 16.04
C ALA A 442 27.65 -7.86 14.80
N PHE A 443 28.41 -8.12 13.75
CA PHE A 443 27.92 -8.65 12.48
C PHE A 443 29.03 -9.44 11.77
N ASP A 444 28.62 -10.29 10.82
CA ASP A 444 29.54 -11.01 9.97
C ASP A 444 29.68 -10.29 8.63
N ALA A 445 30.89 -10.18 8.10
CA ALA A 445 31.12 -9.52 6.82
C ALA A 445 32.27 -10.16 6.03
N VAL A 446 32.26 -9.95 4.72
CA VAL A 446 33.32 -10.38 3.78
C VAL A 446 33.53 -9.31 2.72
N GLY A 447 34.77 -9.01 2.40
CA GLY A 447 35.15 -8.10 1.31
C GLY A 447 34.95 -8.73 -0.07
N PHE A 448 34.62 -7.91 -1.07
CA PHE A 448 34.47 -8.34 -2.46
C PHE A 448 35.07 -7.31 -3.45
N PRO A 449 35.82 -7.74 -4.41
CA PRO A 449 36.40 -9.07 -4.60
C PRO A 449 37.70 -9.22 -3.79
N GLY A 450 37.65 -9.71 -2.58
CA GLY A 450 38.82 -9.85 -1.70
C GLY A 450 38.86 -8.79 -0.59
N GLU A 451 40.06 -8.37 -0.19
CA GLU A 451 40.24 -7.44 0.93
C GLU A 451 39.64 -6.06 0.65
N ARG A 452 38.99 -5.47 1.66
CA ARG A 452 38.41 -4.13 1.62
C ARG A 452 38.63 -3.38 2.92
N SER A 453 38.86 -2.07 2.81
CA SER A 453 38.79 -1.16 3.95
C SER A 453 37.41 -0.49 4.02
N LEU A 454 36.81 -0.50 5.18
CA LEU A 454 35.58 0.22 5.45
C LEU A 454 35.87 1.40 6.37
N ALA A 455 35.68 2.61 5.88
CA ALA A 455 35.59 3.78 6.73
C ALA A 455 34.31 3.69 7.57
N VAL A 456 34.43 3.94 8.86
CA VAL A 456 33.32 3.84 9.80
C VAL A 456 33.02 5.20 10.38
N THR A 457 31.74 5.59 10.37
CA THR A 457 31.29 6.82 11.04
C THR A 457 30.15 6.47 12.00
N ILE A 458 30.24 6.91 13.25
CA ILE A 458 29.21 6.72 14.27
C ILE A 458 28.74 8.10 14.72
N ASP A 459 27.45 8.41 14.58
CA ASP A 459 26.84 9.70 14.93
C ASP A 459 27.56 10.92 14.30
N GLY A 460 28.06 10.73 13.07
CA GLY A 460 28.79 11.75 12.33
C GLY A 460 30.26 11.95 12.75
N ARG A 461 30.79 11.07 13.60
CA ARG A 461 32.19 11.07 14.03
C ARG A 461 32.91 9.85 13.45
N ASP A 462 34.12 10.06 12.97
CA ASP A 462 34.93 8.96 12.47
C ASP A 462 35.31 7.99 13.59
N ALA A 463 35.20 6.71 13.29
CA ALA A 463 35.62 5.59 14.14
C ALA A 463 36.71 4.78 13.44
N PRO A 464 37.40 3.88 14.16
CA PRO A 464 38.44 3.05 13.52
C PRO A 464 37.90 2.30 12.32
N ALA A 465 38.62 2.33 11.21
CA ALA A 465 38.26 1.60 10.00
C ALA A 465 38.27 0.10 10.23
N LEU A 466 37.35 -0.61 9.58
CA LEU A 466 37.29 -2.06 9.57
C LEU A 466 38.01 -2.62 8.33
N TRP A 467 38.74 -3.68 8.51
CA TRP A 467 39.33 -4.45 7.41
C TRP A 467 38.52 -5.72 7.19
N LEU A 468 38.13 -5.92 5.93
CA LEU A 468 37.43 -7.12 5.49
C LEU A 468 38.40 -7.95 4.64
N GLY A 469 38.59 -9.20 5.04
CA GLY A 469 39.28 -10.19 4.21
C GLY A 469 38.39 -10.77 3.13
N GLY A 470 38.96 -11.58 2.24
CA GLY A 470 38.19 -12.33 1.22
C GLY A 470 37.38 -13.51 1.77
N GLY A 471 37.40 -13.73 3.08
CA GLY A 471 36.58 -14.73 3.78
C GLY A 471 35.67 -14.08 4.82
N TRP A 472 34.60 -14.80 5.22
CA TRP A 472 33.68 -14.35 6.27
C TRP A 472 34.39 -14.20 7.61
N GLN A 473 34.19 -13.05 8.25
CA GLN A 473 34.76 -12.75 9.56
C GLN A 473 33.75 -12.04 10.44
N ARG A 474 33.79 -12.33 11.76
CA ARG A 474 32.99 -11.65 12.77
C ARG A 474 33.61 -10.33 13.15
N LEU A 475 32.85 -9.24 13.01
CA LEU A 475 33.27 -7.89 13.36
C LEU A 475 32.46 -7.37 14.54
N SER A 476 33.05 -6.44 15.28
CA SER A 476 32.37 -5.75 16.38
C SER A 476 32.75 -4.27 16.36
N LEU A 477 31.75 -3.40 16.50
CA LEU A 477 31.90 -1.96 16.65
C LEU A 477 31.47 -1.56 18.06
N ASP A 478 32.30 -0.78 18.74
CA ASP A 478 31.91 -0.08 19.97
C ASP A 478 31.17 1.20 19.57
N LEU A 479 29.92 1.33 20.00
CA LEU A 479 29.06 2.46 19.69
C LEU A 479 29.15 3.61 20.71
N GLY A 480 29.98 3.45 21.75
CA GLY A 480 30.25 4.50 22.75
C GLY A 480 29.16 4.69 23.81
N GLY A 481 28.05 3.91 23.77
CA GLY A 481 26.98 4.01 24.76
C GLY A 481 25.75 3.18 24.42
N PRO A 482 24.73 3.12 25.30
CA PRO A 482 23.55 2.28 25.10
C PRO A 482 22.46 2.92 24.22
N GLY A 483 22.66 4.17 23.78
CA GLY A 483 21.67 4.95 23.03
C GLY A 483 21.47 4.49 21.59
N PRO A 484 20.56 5.16 20.86
CA PRO A 484 20.45 4.99 19.43
C PRO A 484 21.66 5.66 18.75
N HIS A 485 22.25 4.96 17.80
CA HIS A 485 23.40 5.40 17.02
C HIS A 485 23.14 5.32 15.54
N ARG A 486 23.68 6.28 14.78
CA ARG A 486 23.71 6.24 13.33
C ARG A 486 25.09 5.81 12.87
N VAL A 487 25.16 4.67 12.20
CA VAL A 487 26.41 4.09 11.70
C VAL A 487 26.43 4.22 10.18
N ALA A 488 27.58 4.65 9.64
CA ALA A 488 27.87 4.55 8.22
C ALA A 488 29.12 3.71 8.01
N LEU A 489 29.03 2.76 7.09
CA LEU A 489 30.13 1.95 6.58
C LEU A 489 30.34 2.33 5.13
N GLU A 490 31.53 2.76 4.76
CA GLU A 490 31.86 3.16 3.39
C GLU A 490 33.14 2.46 2.92
N ALA A 491 33.02 1.67 1.85
CA ALA A 491 34.16 0.98 1.26
C ALA A 491 35.00 1.91 0.40
N ASP A 492 36.26 1.63 0.33
CA ASP A 492 37.26 2.32 -0.50
C ASP A 492 36.91 2.23 -2.00
N SER A 493 36.40 1.08 -2.44
CA SER A 493 36.06 0.81 -3.85
C SER A 493 34.98 -0.24 -3.98
N CYS A 494 34.45 -0.41 -5.19
CA CYS A 494 33.54 -1.50 -5.55
C CYS A 494 33.82 -2.01 -6.96
N GLN A 495 33.46 -3.26 -7.26
CA GLN A 495 33.55 -3.88 -8.59
C GLN A 495 32.33 -4.73 -8.87
N SER A 496 31.98 -4.90 -10.15
CA SER A 496 30.86 -5.77 -10.52
C SER A 496 31.35 -7.20 -10.83
N PRO A 497 30.53 -8.22 -10.59
CA PRO A 497 30.79 -9.58 -11.06
C PRO A 497 31.05 -9.64 -12.57
N LEU A 498 30.34 -8.84 -13.38
CA LEU A 498 30.54 -8.75 -14.83
C LEU A 498 31.94 -8.28 -15.19
N GLU A 499 32.44 -7.20 -14.56
CA GLU A 499 33.81 -6.69 -14.78
C GLU A 499 34.88 -7.71 -14.40
N LEU A 500 34.58 -8.59 -13.46
CA LEU A 500 35.49 -9.63 -12.97
C LEU A 500 35.36 -10.95 -13.72
N GLY A 501 34.41 -11.08 -14.65
CA GLY A 501 34.12 -12.34 -15.34
C GLY A 501 33.52 -13.43 -14.43
N LEU A 502 32.90 -13.04 -13.30
CA LEU A 502 32.32 -13.94 -12.30
C LEU A 502 30.81 -14.13 -12.47
N GLY A 503 30.20 -13.52 -13.50
CA GLY A 503 28.76 -13.60 -13.81
C GLY A 503 28.29 -12.37 -14.57
N ASP A 504 26.98 -12.33 -14.85
CA ASP A 504 26.35 -11.28 -15.68
C ASP A 504 25.88 -10.06 -14.86
N ASP A 505 26.13 -10.02 -13.56
CA ASP A 505 25.67 -8.92 -12.70
C ASP A 505 26.57 -7.70 -12.86
N ALA A 506 26.01 -6.63 -13.44
CA ALA A 506 26.70 -5.36 -13.66
C ALA A 506 26.69 -4.42 -12.44
N ARG A 507 26.01 -4.80 -11.34
CA ARG A 507 25.98 -3.98 -10.13
C ARG A 507 27.33 -3.99 -9.43
N CYS A 508 27.75 -2.84 -8.96
CA CYS A 508 29.02 -2.67 -8.27
C CYS A 508 28.87 -3.05 -6.78
N PHE A 509 29.63 -4.05 -6.32
CA PHE A 509 29.63 -4.50 -4.93
C PHE A 509 31.00 -4.27 -4.27
N SER A 510 31.00 -4.06 -2.97
CA SER A 510 32.21 -3.86 -2.17
C SER A 510 32.35 -4.89 -1.07
N PHE A 511 31.24 -5.25 -0.43
CA PHE A 511 31.26 -6.20 0.68
C PHE A 511 29.88 -6.82 0.86
N LYS A 512 29.87 -7.91 1.60
CA LYS A 512 28.66 -8.65 2.01
C LYS A 512 28.58 -8.65 3.53
N ILE A 513 27.37 -8.55 4.07
CA ILE A 513 27.12 -8.48 5.51
C ILE A 513 26.04 -9.48 5.90
N ALA A 514 26.22 -10.18 7.02
CA ALA A 514 25.26 -11.13 7.57
C ALA A 514 25.14 -10.99 9.09
N GLY A 515 24.11 -11.63 9.66
CA GLY A 515 23.87 -11.61 11.11
C GLY A 515 23.39 -10.28 11.67
N PHE A 516 23.10 -9.32 10.80
CA PHE A 516 22.62 -8.00 11.15
C PHE A 516 21.70 -7.49 10.05
N SER A 517 20.60 -6.87 10.42
CA SER A 517 19.63 -6.26 9.49
C SER A 517 19.63 -4.74 9.70
N PRO A 518 20.18 -3.97 8.77
CA PRO A 518 20.20 -2.51 8.89
C PRO A 518 18.77 -1.96 8.81
N GLU A 519 18.44 -1.05 9.72
CA GLU A 519 17.17 -0.32 9.72
C GLU A 519 17.34 0.99 8.94
N ARG A 520 16.53 1.21 7.93
CA ARG A 520 16.39 2.50 7.26
C ARG A 520 15.05 3.11 7.62
N TRP A 521 15.06 4.36 8.06
CA TRP A 521 13.88 5.13 8.42
C TRP A 521 13.68 6.25 7.41
N GLU A 522 12.47 6.38 6.93
CA GLU A 522 12.04 7.47 6.06
C GLU A 522 10.82 8.15 6.71
N LEU A 523 10.79 9.48 6.70
CA LEU A 523 9.68 10.29 7.20
C LEU A 523 9.16 11.17 6.07
N PHE A 524 7.87 11.13 5.83
CA PHE A 524 7.19 11.93 4.82
C PHE A 524 6.11 12.79 5.45
N ASP A 525 5.88 13.97 4.88
CA ASP A 525 4.74 14.84 5.18
C ASP A 525 3.77 14.76 4.00
N LEU A 526 2.77 13.89 4.09
CA LEU A 526 1.84 13.61 3.00
C LEU A 526 0.88 14.76 2.70
N ALA A 527 0.78 15.79 3.58
CA ALA A 527 0.03 17.00 3.27
C ALA A 527 0.76 17.88 2.25
N ALA A 528 2.10 17.96 2.36
CA ALA A 528 2.94 18.73 1.45
C ALA A 528 3.47 17.90 0.28
N ASP A 529 3.56 16.61 0.44
CA ASP A 529 4.09 15.63 -0.51
C ASP A 529 3.23 14.35 -0.49
N PRO A 530 2.06 14.36 -1.14
CA PRO A 530 1.09 13.26 -1.08
C PRO A 530 1.63 11.89 -1.48
N HIS A 531 2.66 11.87 -2.31
CA HIS A 531 3.28 10.62 -2.76
C HIS A 531 4.54 10.22 -1.98
N GLY A 532 4.91 10.97 -0.92
CA GLY A 532 6.07 10.65 -0.08
C GLY A 532 7.38 10.53 -0.86
N ARG A 533 7.65 11.47 -1.77
CA ARG A 533 8.88 11.46 -2.61
C ARG A 533 10.08 12.10 -1.93
N HIS A 534 9.87 12.86 -0.85
CA HIS A 534 10.89 13.63 -0.17
C HIS A 534 11.06 13.18 1.27
N ASP A 535 12.07 12.34 1.52
CA ASP A 535 12.41 11.89 2.87
C ASP A 535 12.86 13.04 3.77
N LEU A 536 12.11 13.32 4.81
CA LEU A 536 12.35 14.35 5.82
C LEU A 536 13.05 13.82 7.08
N SER A 537 13.37 12.53 7.17
CA SER A 537 13.89 11.89 8.38
C SER A 537 15.13 12.56 8.95
N ARG A 538 15.99 13.10 8.09
CA ARG A 538 17.20 13.84 8.50
C ARG A 538 16.90 15.25 8.95
N ARG A 539 15.92 15.95 8.32
CA ARG A 539 15.57 17.33 8.63
C ARG A 539 14.68 17.43 9.87
N ARG A 540 13.83 16.45 10.10
CA ARG A 540 12.90 16.34 11.24
C ARG A 540 13.30 15.19 12.18
N SER A 541 14.56 15.19 12.61
CA SER A 541 15.14 14.07 13.37
C SER A 541 14.46 13.81 14.73
N THR A 542 13.94 14.84 15.39
CA THR A 542 13.19 14.71 16.65
C THR A 542 11.88 13.96 16.43
N ASP A 543 11.11 14.37 15.41
CA ASP A 543 9.83 13.75 15.07
C ASP A 543 10.05 12.30 14.62
N THR A 544 11.06 12.07 13.76
CA THR A 544 11.47 10.73 13.32
C THR A 544 11.79 9.84 14.52
N ARG A 545 12.51 10.36 15.52
CA ARG A 545 12.87 9.60 16.73
C ARG A 545 11.64 9.25 17.57
N ALA A 546 10.72 10.20 17.77
CA ALA A 546 9.50 9.98 18.52
C ALA A 546 8.64 8.90 17.85
N LEU A 547 8.36 9.05 16.56
CA LEU A 547 7.57 8.10 15.77
C LEU A 547 8.23 6.71 15.70
N ARG A 548 9.57 6.67 15.57
CA ARG A 548 10.33 5.41 15.59
C ARG A 548 10.16 4.64 16.90
N ASN A 549 10.26 5.32 18.05
CA ASN A 549 10.10 4.68 19.36
C ASN A 549 8.69 4.09 19.51
N GLU A 550 7.68 4.80 19.04
CA GLU A 550 6.30 4.32 19.07
C GLU A 550 6.09 3.11 18.13
N LEU A 551 6.67 3.15 16.92
CA LEU A 551 6.58 2.01 15.99
C LEU A 551 7.29 0.77 16.53
N ARG A 552 8.45 0.94 17.18
CA ARG A 552 9.17 -0.17 17.83
C ARG A 552 8.36 -0.85 18.93
N ALA A 553 7.56 -0.10 19.69
CA ALA A 553 6.69 -0.68 20.72
C ALA A 553 5.65 -1.64 20.10
N ILE A 554 5.09 -1.29 18.96
CA ILE A 554 4.13 -2.15 18.22
C ILE A 554 4.83 -3.39 17.65
N VAL A 555 6.06 -3.23 17.16
CA VAL A 555 6.85 -4.31 16.53
C VAL A 555 7.15 -5.47 17.46
N HIS A 556 7.15 -5.25 18.77
CA HIS A 556 7.42 -6.28 19.79
C HIS A 556 6.20 -7.14 20.16
N THR A 557 5.03 -6.92 19.53
CA THR A 557 3.86 -7.79 19.75
C THR A 557 4.18 -9.23 19.33
N PRO A 558 3.85 -10.24 20.15
CA PRO A 558 4.09 -11.64 19.83
C PRO A 558 3.45 -12.03 18.49
N ARG A 559 4.12 -12.88 17.73
CA ARG A 559 3.61 -13.40 16.45
C ARG A 559 2.88 -14.71 16.69
N ALA A 560 1.73 -14.90 16.02
CA ALA A 560 1.21 -16.24 15.84
C ALA A 560 2.14 -17.04 14.89
N ALA A 561 2.25 -18.33 15.14
CA ALA A 561 2.98 -19.22 14.26
C ALA A 561 2.04 -19.63 13.11
N GLY A 562 2.10 -18.92 11.98
CA GLY A 562 1.52 -19.44 10.75
C GLY A 562 2.20 -20.77 10.37
N SER A 563 1.44 -21.74 9.87
CA SER A 563 1.97 -23.02 9.42
C SER A 563 1.84 -23.15 7.90
N PRO A 564 2.81 -23.79 7.21
CA PRO A 564 2.63 -24.15 5.82
C PRO A 564 1.41 -25.06 5.67
N GLY A 565 0.55 -24.75 4.68
CA GLY A 565 -0.54 -25.64 4.27
C GLY A 565 -0.04 -26.79 3.40
N GLU A 566 -0.85 -27.83 3.25
CA GLU A 566 -0.67 -28.84 2.21
C GLU A 566 -1.30 -28.31 0.91
N PHE A 567 -0.47 -28.03 -0.08
CA PHE A 567 -0.91 -27.54 -1.39
C PHE A 567 -0.71 -28.63 -2.44
N PRO A 568 -1.64 -28.78 -3.38
CA PRO A 568 -1.42 -29.61 -4.56
C PRO A 568 -0.18 -29.17 -5.34
N ASP A 569 0.57 -30.12 -5.89
CA ASP A 569 1.80 -29.85 -6.65
C ASP A 569 1.58 -28.85 -7.80
N GLU A 570 0.42 -28.90 -8.45
CA GLU A 570 0.04 -27.99 -9.52
C GLU A 570 -0.04 -26.54 -9.06
N GLN A 571 -0.50 -26.30 -7.83
CA GLN A 571 -0.56 -24.97 -7.24
C GLN A 571 0.82 -24.46 -6.80
N ILE A 572 1.67 -25.35 -6.28
CA ILE A 572 3.07 -25.02 -5.99
C ILE A 572 3.79 -24.63 -7.28
N GLN A 573 3.54 -25.33 -8.38
CA GLN A 573 4.10 -24.99 -9.69
C GLN A 573 3.56 -23.65 -10.21
N ALA A 574 2.27 -23.36 -10.04
CA ALA A 574 1.69 -22.07 -10.40
C ALA A 574 2.30 -20.92 -9.60
N LEU A 575 2.48 -21.08 -8.29
CA LEU A 575 3.14 -20.08 -7.43
C LEU A 575 4.62 -19.87 -7.80
N ARG A 576 5.31 -20.95 -8.25
CA ARG A 576 6.68 -20.85 -8.79
C ARG A 576 6.70 -20.13 -10.14
N ALA A 577 5.78 -20.45 -11.05
CA ALA A 577 5.67 -19.79 -12.35
C ALA A 577 5.38 -18.27 -12.23
N LEU A 578 4.64 -17.88 -11.19
CA LEU A 578 4.36 -16.49 -10.85
C LEU A 578 5.50 -15.82 -10.05
N GLY A 579 6.60 -16.53 -9.74
CA GLY A 579 7.75 -16.01 -9.02
C GLY A 579 7.55 -15.84 -7.51
N TYR A 580 6.49 -16.41 -6.92
CA TYR A 580 6.20 -16.33 -5.49
C TYR A 580 6.89 -17.42 -4.65
N LEU A 581 7.29 -18.54 -5.28
CA LEU A 581 8.12 -19.60 -4.70
C LEU A 581 9.34 -19.82 -5.60
N ARG A 582 10.51 -19.97 -4.99
CA ARG A 582 11.75 -20.38 -5.66
C ARG A 582 11.93 -21.89 -5.62
#